data_680ce12a3e3e44866df6996d2fff57dc
#
_entry.id   680ce12a3e3e44866df6996d2fff57dc
#
_cell.length_a   1.000
_cell.length_b   1.000
_cell.length_c   1.000
_cell.angle_alpha   90.00
_cell.angle_beta   90.00
_cell.angle_gamma   90.00
#
_symmetry.space_group_name_H-M   'P 1'
#
loop_
_entity.id
_entity.type
_entity.pdbx_description
1 polymer ?
#
loop_
_entity_poly.entity_id
_entity_poly.type
_entity_poly.pdbx_seq_one_letter_code
_entity_poly.pdbx_strand_id
1 'polypeptide(L)'
;NNGKSTVDGKDSTGTEIAGNNGKVIQDGDLDVSGGGHGIDITGDSATVDNKGTMTVTDPESIGIQIDGDQAIVNNEGESTITNGGTGTQINGNDATANNSGKTTVDGKDSTGTKIAGNIGIVNLDGSLTVTGGAHGVENIGDNGTVNNKGDIVVSDTGSIGVLINGEGA
;
A
#
# COMPACT_ATOMS: atom_id res chain seq x y z
N ASN A 1 -7.81 -15.80 -2.19
CA ASN A 1 -7.36 -16.40 -0.93
C ASN A 1 -8.33 -16.02 0.18
N ASN A 2 -9.03 -17.00 0.74
CA ASN A 2 -10.04 -16.78 1.79
C ASN A 2 -9.51 -17.17 3.19
N GLY A 3 -8.31 -17.71 3.26
CA GLY A 3 -7.63 -18.07 4.50
C GLY A 3 -6.66 -17.01 4.98
N LYS A 4 -6.18 -17.16 6.21
CA LYS A 4 -5.10 -16.34 6.73
C LYS A 4 -3.80 -16.68 6.00
N SER A 5 -3.08 -15.65 5.53
CA SER A 5 -1.72 -15.75 5.00
C SER A 5 -0.76 -15.08 6.00
N THR A 6 0.30 -15.77 6.36
CA THR A 6 1.37 -15.22 7.19
C THR A 6 2.68 -15.34 6.43
N VAL A 7 3.35 -14.23 6.25
CA VAL A 7 4.65 -14.14 5.57
C VAL A 7 5.64 -13.53 6.56
N ASP A 8 6.65 -14.30 6.94
CA ASP A 8 7.66 -13.88 7.90
C ASP A 8 9.05 -14.23 7.40
N GLY A 9 9.91 -13.26 7.43
CA GLY A 9 11.31 -13.41 7.04
C GLY A 9 11.68 -12.73 5.73
N LYS A 10 12.92 -12.31 5.69
CA LYS A 10 13.50 -11.59 4.55
C LYS A 10 13.39 -12.42 3.27
N ASP A 11 13.05 -11.74 2.18
CA ASP A 11 12.89 -12.31 0.84
C ASP A 11 11.82 -13.42 0.73
N SER A 12 10.95 -13.56 1.75
CA SER A 12 9.80 -14.45 1.70
C SER A 12 8.63 -13.79 0.97
N THR A 13 7.94 -14.53 0.09
CA THR A 13 6.77 -14.05 -0.63
C THR A 13 5.57 -14.98 -0.41
N GLY A 14 4.43 -14.41 -0.05
CA GLY A 14 3.20 -15.18 0.18
C GLY A 14 2.50 -15.56 -1.13
N THR A 15 2.26 -14.59 -2.00
CA THR A 15 1.68 -14.80 -3.34
C THR A 15 2.54 -14.07 -4.36
N GLU A 16 3.07 -14.79 -5.34
CA GLU A 16 3.85 -14.24 -6.43
C GLU A 16 3.16 -14.47 -7.77
N ILE A 17 3.06 -13.43 -8.59
CA ILE A 17 2.57 -13.50 -9.95
C ILE A 17 3.55 -12.81 -10.89
N ALA A 18 4.12 -13.56 -11.83
CA ALA A 18 4.96 -13.02 -12.88
C ALA A 18 4.20 -13.00 -14.22
N GLY A 19 3.94 -11.81 -14.75
CA GLY A 19 3.26 -11.61 -16.02
C GLY A 19 2.13 -10.60 -15.96
N ASN A 20 1.72 -10.14 -17.14
CA ASN A 20 0.72 -9.09 -17.28
C ASN A 20 -0.71 -9.57 -16.94
N ASN A 21 -1.58 -8.64 -16.57
CA ASN A 21 -2.97 -8.87 -16.20
C ASN A 21 -3.13 -9.81 -14.97
N GLY A 22 -2.14 -9.87 -14.09
CA GLY A 22 -2.22 -10.62 -12.85
C GLY A 22 -3.40 -10.17 -11.98
N LYS A 23 -4.13 -11.10 -11.38
CA LYS A 23 -5.23 -10.77 -10.46
C LYS A 23 -5.13 -11.55 -9.17
N VAL A 24 -5.19 -10.84 -8.04
CA VAL A 24 -5.28 -11.42 -6.69
C VAL A 24 -6.53 -10.92 -6.01
N ILE A 25 -7.28 -11.82 -5.38
CA ILE A 25 -8.36 -11.50 -4.45
C ILE A 25 -7.96 -12.07 -3.08
N GLN A 26 -7.76 -11.17 -2.12
CA GLN A 26 -7.40 -11.49 -0.73
C GLN A 26 -8.60 -11.19 0.16
N ASP A 27 -9.42 -12.19 0.44
CA ASP A 27 -10.59 -12.05 1.32
C ASP A 27 -10.24 -12.36 2.80
N GLY A 28 -9.21 -13.16 3.04
CA GLY A 28 -8.72 -13.48 4.37
C GLY A 28 -7.61 -12.54 4.84
N ASP A 29 -7.15 -12.74 6.07
CA ASP A 29 -6.11 -11.90 6.67
C ASP A 29 -4.75 -12.10 6.01
N LEU A 30 -3.96 -11.03 5.93
CA LEU A 30 -2.60 -11.01 5.42
C LEU A 30 -1.68 -10.38 6.45
N ASP A 31 -0.83 -11.18 7.09
CA ASP A 31 0.18 -10.72 8.04
C ASP A 31 1.57 -10.83 7.40
N VAL A 32 2.31 -9.72 7.38
CA VAL A 32 3.66 -9.63 6.78
C VAL A 32 4.64 -9.03 7.77
N SER A 33 5.77 -9.71 7.97
CA SER A 33 6.81 -9.29 8.91
C SER A 33 8.21 -9.72 8.45
N GLY A 34 9.22 -9.25 9.14
CA GLY A 34 10.60 -9.71 8.95
C GLY A 34 11.22 -9.38 7.59
N GLY A 35 10.70 -8.40 6.86
CA GLY A 35 11.18 -8.04 5.52
C GLY A 35 10.60 -8.90 4.38
N GLY A 36 9.42 -9.52 4.60
CA GLY A 36 8.72 -10.30 3.60
C GLY A 36 7.77 -9.47 2.73
N HIS A 37 7.32 -10.05 1.61
CA HIS A 37 6.29 -9.51 0.72
C HIS A 37 5.02 -10.39 0.79
N GLY A 38 3.89 -9.79 1.10
CA GLY A 38 2.63 -10.53 1.18
C GLY A 38 2.13 -10.95 -0.20
N ILE A 39 1.94 -9.99 -1.08
CA ILE A 39 1.58 -10.17 -2.48
C ILE A 39 2.61 -9.43 -3.33
N ASP A 40 3.23 -10.12 -4.27
CA ASP A 40 4.22 -9.57 -5.19
C ASP A 40 3.81 -9.88 -6.63
N ILE A 41 3.61 -8.83 -7.42
CA ILE A 41 3.22 -8.97 -8.83
C ILE A 41 4.21 -8.21 -9.70
N THR A 42 4.81 -8.93 -10.66
CA THR A 42 5.65 -8.34 -11.70
C THR A 42 4.95 -8.40 -13.03
N GLY A 43 4.53 -7.24 -13.56
CA GLY A 43 3.87 -7.13 -14.85
C GLY A 43 2.77 -6.07 -14.88
N ASP A 44 2.41 -5.67 -16.07
CA ASP A 44 1.46 -4.57 -16.31
C ASP A 44 0.00 -4.98 -16.12
N SER A 45 -0.85 -3.98 -15.85
CA SER A 45 -2.30 -4.13 -15.73
C SER A 45 -2.74 -5.10 -14.64
N ALA A 46 -1.93 -5.20 -13.58
CA ALA A 46 -2.25 -6.05 -12.43
C ALA A 46 -3.39 -5.48 -11.59
N THR A 47 -4.17 -6.34 -10.98
CA THR A 47 -5.24 -5.95 -10.03
C THR A 47 -5.15 -6.74 -8.73
N VAL A 48 -5.15 -6.05 -7.60
CA VAL A 48 -5.27 -6.65 -6.28
C VAL A 48 -6.51 -6.12 -5.59
N ASP A 49 -7.39 -7.03 -5.17
CA ASP A 49 -8.56 -6.72 -4.35
C ASP A 49 -8.29 -7.27 -2.93
N ASN A 50 -7.96 -6.41 -1.96
CA ASN A 50 -7.79 -6.78 -0.56
C ASN A 50 -9.03 -6.40 0.24
N LYS A 51 -9.76 -7.40 0.73
CA LYS A 51 -10.98 -7.25 1.54
C LYS A 51 -10.78 -7.68 2.98
N GLY A 52 -9.76 -8.49 3.23
CA GLY A 52 -9.39 -8.93 4.57
C GLY A 52 -8.54 -7.91 5.33
N THR A 53 -8.17 -8.25 6.54
CA THR A 53 -7.24 -7.44 7.34
C THR A 53 -5.82 -7.59 6.81
N MET A 54 -5.10 -6.49 6.65
CA MET A 54 -3.69 -6.49 6.31
C MET A 54 -2.87 -5.91 7.47
N THR A 55 -1.92 -6.68 7.98
CA THR A 55 -0.98 -6.23 9.00
C THR A 55 0.44 -6.31 8.44
N VAL A 56 1.14 -5.19 8.41
CA VAL A 56 2.52 -5.12 7.92
C VAL A 56 3.39 -4.54 9.01
N THR A 57 4.41 -5.28 9.41
CA THR A 57 5.30 -4.94 10.50
C THR A 57 6.75 -5.14 10.09
N ASP A 58 7.61 -4.30 10.61
CA ASP A 58 9.06 -4.34 10.41
C ASP A 58 9.56 -3.72 9.08
N PRO A 59 10.79 -3.18 9.11
CA PRO A 59 11.41 -2.60 7.94
C PRO A 59 11.51 -3.59 6.78
N GLU A 60 11.41 -3.08 5.57
CA GLU A 60 11.44 -3.85 4.32
C GLU A 60 10.23 -4.78 4.11
N SER A 61 9.31 -4.92 5.10
CA SER A 61 8.06 -5.66 4.91
C SER A 61 7.09 -4.89 4.03
N ILE A 62 6.51 -5.55 3.00
CA ILE A 62 5.55 -4.94 2.08
C ILE A 62 4.31 -5.83 2.01
N GLY A 63 3.15 -5.27 2.28
CA GLY A 63 1.89 -5.99 2.18
C GLY A 63 1.55 -6.37 0.75
N ILE A 64 1.50 -5.38 -0.13
CA ILE A 64 1.24 -5.54 -1.56
C ILE A 64 2.31 -4.78 -2.34
N GLN A 65 3.06 -5.47 -3.20
CA GLN A 65 3.98 -4.88 -4.15
C GLN A 65 3.53 -5.17 -5.57
N ILE A 66 3.58 -4.16 -6.42
CA ILE A 66 3.34 -4.30 -7.86
C ILE A 66 4.42 -3.55 -8.62
N ASP A 67 5.17 -4.26 -9.46
CA ASP A 67 6.17 -3.71 -10.38
C ASP A 67 5.63 -3.80 -11.81
N GLY A 68 4.97 -2.72 -12.27
CA GLY A 68 4.36 -2.64 -13.59
C GLY A 68 3.41 -1.45 -13.75
N ASP A 69 3.17 -1.08 -14.99
CA ASP A 69 2.29 0.03 -15.35
C ASP A 69 0.80 -0.35 -15.26
N GLN A 70 -0.07 0.64 -15.10
CA GLN A 70 -1.53 0.50 -15.08
C GLN A 70 -2.06 -0.44 -13.99
N ALA A 71 -1.34 -0.52 -12.88
CA ALA A 71 -1.75 -1.34 -11.75
C ALA A 71 -2.95 -0.74 -10.99
N ILE A 72 -3.80 -1.61 -10.46
CA ILE A 72 -4.93 -1.21 -9.61
C ILE A 72 -4.88 -2.01 -8.30
N VAL A 73 -4.88 -1.29 -7.18
CA VAL A 73 -5.06 -1.89 -5.85
C VAL A 73 -6.33 -1.36 -5.23
N ASN A 74 -7.24 -2.24 -4.86
CA ASN A 74 -8.45 -1.94 -4.10
C ASN A 74 -8.27 -2.48 -2.68
N ASN A 75 -8.09 -1.58 -1.71
CA ASN A 75 -7.99 -1.93 -0.30
C ASN A 75 -9.28 -1.55 0.41
N GLU A 76 -10.16 -2.54 0.57
CA GLU A 76 -11.47 -2.40 1.21
C GLU A 76 -11.44 -2.79 2.69
N GLY A 77 -10.49 -3.63 3.07
CA GLY A 77 -10.30 -4.13 4.44
C GLY A 77 -9.57 -3.17 5.37
N GLU A 78 -9.38 -3.58 6.61
CA GLU A 78 -8.58 -2.84 7.58
C GLU A 78 -7.08 -3.07 7.34
N SER A 79 -6.28 -2.00 7.34
CA SER A 79 -4.82 -2.08 7.19
C SER A 79 -4.12 -1.45 8.39
N THR A 80 -3.18 -2.18 8.97
CA THR A 80 -2.32 -1.70 10.05
C THR A 80 -0.85 -1.86 9.64
N ILE A 81 -0.14 -0.75 9.55
CA ILE A 81 1.25 -0.69 9.12
C ILE A 81 2.09 -0.08 10.24
N THR A 82 3.13 -0.77 10.68
CA THR A 82 3.95 -0.33 11.81
C THR A 82 5.43 -0.63 11.61
N ASN A 83 6.27 0.00 12.43
CA ASN A 83 7.71 -0.30 12.54
C ASN A 83 8.50 -0.24 11.23
N GLY A 84 8.18 0.68 10.32
CA GLY A 84 8.90 0.84 9.07
C GLY A 84 8.38 -0.03 7.90
N GLY A 85 7.24 -0.69 8.08
CA GLY A 85 6.60 -1.44 7.01
C GLY A 85 5.92 -0.56 5.95
N THR A 86 5.64 -1.13 4.77
CA THR A 86 4.86 -0.50 3.70
C THR A 86 3.61 -1.32 3.41
N GLY A 87 2.44 -0.71 3.49
CA GLY A 87 1.17 -1.40 3.23
C GLY A 87 1.05 -1.78 1.76
N THR A 88 1.01 -0.78 0.88
CA THR A 88 0.92 -0.97 -0.57
C THR A 88 2.03 -0.17 -1.25
N GLN A 89 2.78 -0.81 -2.12
CA GLN A 89 3.79 -0.18 -2.97
C GLN A 89 3.53 -0.50 -4.44
N ILE A 90 3.43 0.52 -5.28
CA ILE A 90 3.30 0.37 -6.72
C ILE A 90 4.43 1.13 -7.40
N ASN A 91 5.26 0.41 -8.16
CA ASN A 91 6.34 0.96 -8.94
C ASN A 91 5.95 0.88 -10.43
N GLY A 92 5.29 1.93 -10.94
CA GLY A 92 4.82 1.97 -12.31
C GLY A 92 3.97 3.20 -12.58
N ASN A 93 3.77 3.50 -13.86
CA ASN A 93 2.99 4.65 -14.31
C ASN A 93 1.49 4.31 -14.43
N ASP A 94 0.66 5.33 -14.46
CA ASP A 94 -0.81 5.20 -14.61
C ASP A 94 -1.45 4.29 -13.54
N ALA A 95 -0.84 4.21 -12.36
CA ALA A 95 -1.29 3.34 -11.28
C ALA A 95 -2.44 3.96 -10.47
N THR A 96 -3.32 3.13 -9.95
CA THR A 96 -4.41 3.57 -9.08
C THR A 96 -4.46 2.75 -7.79
N ALA A 97 -4.47 3.43 -6.64
CA ALA A 97 -4.72 2.83 -5.35
C ALA A 97 -6.03 3.38 -4.75
N ASN A 98 -6.99 2.52 -4.50
CA ASN A 98 -8.28 2.84 -3.89
C ASN A 98 -8.29 2.31 -2.44
N ASN A 99 -8.32 3.20 -1.47
CA ASN A 99 -8.38 2.88 -0.05
C ASN A 99 -9.75 3.28 0.50
N SER A 100 -10.67 2.34 0.56
CA SER A 100 -12.01 2.54 1.12
C SER A 100 -12.17 1.97 2.54
N GLY A 101 -11.24 1.14 2.97
CA GLY A 101 -11.18 0.61 4.32
C GLY A 101 -10.54 1.57 5.33
N LYS A 102 -10.33 1.08 6.54
CA LYS A 102 -9.61 1.81 7.59
C LYS A 102 -8.11 1.54 7.47
N THR A 103 -7.30 2.59 7.41
CA THR A 103 -5.85 2.47 7.39
C THR A 103 -5.23 3.16 8.60
N THR A 104 -4.40 2.45 9.34
CA THR A 104 -3.61 2.97 10.45
C THR A 104 -2.12 2.80 10.12
N VAL A 105 -1.37 3.88 10.16
CA VAL A 105 0.08 3.89 9.89
C VAL A 105 0.78 4.50 11.09
N ASP A 106 1.64 3.74 11.73
CA ASP A 106 2.33 4.16 12.94
C ASP A 106 3.82 3.82 12.91
N GLY A 107 4.59 4.74 13.44
CA GLY A 107 6.03 4.55 13.58
C GLY A 107 6.84 5.10 12.41
N LYS A 108 8.04 5.57 12.76
CA LYS A 108 8.97 6.16 11.80
C LYS A 108 9.23 5.21 10.63
N ASP A 109 9.32 5.80 9.43
CA ASP A 109 9.58 5.12 8.17
C ASP A 109 8.46 4.16 7.72
N SER A 110 7.32 4.09 8.44
CA SER A 110 6.13 3.36 7.99
C SER A 110 5.40 4.13 6.89
N THR A 111 4.92 3.44 5.86
CA THR A 111 4.14 4.04 4.77
C THR A 111 2.86 3.24 4.50
N GLY A 112 1.72 3.90 4.49
CA GLY A 112 0.44 3.24 4.18
C GLY A 112 0.35 2.84 2.71
N THR A 113 0.38 3.83 1.82
CA THR A 113 0.34 3.62 0.36
C THR A 113 1.42 4.45 -0.30
N LYS A 114 2.22 3.81 -1.15
CA LYS A 114 3.26 4.45 -1.95
C LYS A 114 3.06 4.15 -3.42
N ILE A 115 3.00 5.19 -4.23
CA ILE A 115 3.08 5.08 -5.69
C ILE A 115 4.36 5.79 -6.14
N ALA A 116 5.24 5.06 -6.81
CA ALA A 116 6.45 5.58 -7.42
C ALA A 116 6.36 5.43 -8.95
N GLY A 117 5.90 6.48 -9.60
CA GLY A 117 5.66 6.53 -11.04
C GLY A 117 4.77 7.70 -11.40
N ASN A 118 4.75 8.07 -12.67
CA ASN A 118 3.98 9.21 -13.15
C ASN A 118 2.48 8.88 -13.26
N ILE A 119 1.64 9.91 -13.14
CA ILE A 119 0.19 9.81 -13.28
C ILE A 119 -0.43 8.85 -12.24
N GLY A 120 0.19 8.76 -11.07
CA GLY A 120 -0.34 7.97 -9.97
C GLY A 120 -1.61 8.59 -9.36
N ILE A 121 -2.63 7.78 -9.11
CA ILE A 121 -3.88 8.22 -8.48
C ILE A 121 -4.08 7.45 -7.17
N VAL A 122 -4.29 8.19 -6.07
CA VAL A 122 -4.73 7.60 -4.80
C VAL A 122 -6.10 8.15 -4.42
N ASN A 123 -7.06 7.26 -4.25
CA ASN A 123 -8.40 7.59 -3.77
C ASN A 123 -8.54 7.14 -2.31
N LEU A 124 -8.79 8.09 -1.41
CA LEU A 124 -9.02 7.86 0.02
C LEU A 124 -10.50 8.08 0.32
N ASP A 125 -11.28 7.03 0.29
CA ASP A 125 -12.70 7.05 0.65
C ASP A 125 -12.95 6.54 2.09
N GLY A 126 -12.00 5.82 2.66
CA GLY A 126 -12.00 5.33 4.04
C GLY A 126 -11.30 6.27 5.03
N SER A 127 -11.06 5.81 6.25
CA SER A 127 -10.34 6.57 7.26
C SER A 127 -8.84 6.27 7.25
N LEU A 128 -8.02 7.32 7.42
CA LEU A 128 -6.57 7.24 7.51
C LEU A 128 -6.09 7.87 8.81
N THR A 129 -5.42 7.09 9.65
CA THR A 129 -4.77 7.58 10.86
C THR A 129 -3.26 7.43 10.72
N VAL A 130 -2.50 8.51 10.95
CA VAL A 130 -1.03 8.52 10.81
C VAL A 130 -0.38 9.08 12.05
N THR A 131 0.50 8.29 12.65
CA THR A 131 1.16 8.61 13.93
C THR A 131 2.64 8.21 13.91
N GLY A 132 3.38 8.61 14.93
CA GLY A 132 4.75 8.13 15.17
C GLY A 132 5.79 8.54 14.13
N GLY A 133 5.55 9.57 13.32
CA GLY A 133 6.48 9.98 12.26
C GLY A 133 6.32 9.21 10.95
N ALA A 134 5.17 8.55 10.76
CA ALA A 134 4.84 7.78 9.56
C ALA A 134 4.31 8.66 8.41
N HIS A 135 4.23 8.07 7.21
CA HIS A 135 3.56 8.65 6.04
C HIS A 135 2.30 7.84 5.68
N GLY A 136 1.16 8.49 5.59
CA GLY A 136 -0.09 7.84 5.20
C GLY A 136 -0.10 7.48 3.72
N VAL A 137 0.11 8.49 2.87
CA VAL A 137 0.23 8.34 1.41
C VAL A 137 1.47 9.06 0.92
N GLU A 138 2.25 8.38 0.09
CA GLU A 138 3.31 8.96 -0.74
C GLU A 138 2.99 8.74 -2.22
N ASN A 139 2.75 9.80 -2.95
CA ASN A 139 2.61 9.77 -4.40
C ASN A 139 3.79 10.52 -5.01
N ILE A 140 4.75 9.77 -5.54
CA ILE A 140 6.04 10.28 -6.00
C ILE A 140 6.16 10.07 -7.51
N GLY A 141 6.16 11.16 -8.23
CA GLY A 141 6.21 11.19 -9.70
C GLY A 141 5.36 12.31 -10.24
N ASP A 142 5.53 12.62 -11.51
CA ASP A 142 4.85 13.74 -12.14
C ASP A 142 3.35 13.49 -12.33
N ASN A 143 2.56 14.55 -12.24
CA ASN A 143 1.10 14.52 -12.40
C ASN A 143 0.38 13.58 -11.42
N GLY A 144 0.96 13.38 -10.22
CA GLY A 144 0.31 12.60 -9.16
C GLY A 144 -0.97 13.27 -8.64
N THR A 145 -1.98 12.48 -8.33
CA THR A 145 -3.26 12.97 -7.79
C THR A 145 -3.67 12.19 -6.55
N VAL A 146 -4.12 12.90 -5.52
CA VAL A 146 -4.75 12.28 -4.34
C VAL A 146 -6.15 12.88 -4.16
N ASN A 147 -7.16 12.04 -4.25
CA ASN A 147 -8.57 12.39 -4.01
C ASN A 147 -8.96 11.92 -2.61
N ASN A 148 -9.22 12.84 -1.69
CA ASN A 148 -9.66 12.50 -0.34
C ASN A 148 -11.13 12.82 -0.13
N LYS A 149 -11.92 11.82 0.27
CA LYS A 149 -13.31 11.95 0.73
C LYS A 149 -13.51 11.42 2.14
N GLY A 150 -12.51 10.68 2.66
CA GLY A 150 -12.54 10.13 4.01
C GLY A 150 -11.89 11.05 5.04
N ASP A 151 -11.85 10.58 6.27
CA ASP A 151 -11.22 11.29 7.38
C ASP A 151 -9.72 11.00 7.42
N ILE A 152 -8.89 12.05 7.52
CA ILE A 152 -7.46 11.92 7.75
C ILE A 152 -7.13 12.52 9.13
N VAL A 153 -6.59 11.70 10.01
CA VAL A 153 -6.10 12.10 11.33
C VAL A 153 -4.58 11.93 11.38
N VAL A 154 -3.88 13.02 11.62
CA VAL A 154 -2.40 13.01 11.70
C VAL A 154 -1.98 13.56 13.04
N SER A 155 -1.16 12.84 13.76
CA SER A 155 -0.57 13.28 15.03
C SER A 155 0.90 12.88 15.12
N ASP A 156 1.57 13.44 16.09
CA ASP A 156 3.00 13.28 16.36
C ASP A 156 3.95 13.96 15.36
N THR A 157 5.12 14.27 15.88
CA THR A 157 6.15 14.98 15.10
C THR A 157 6.65 14.16 13.93
N GLY A 158 6.66 14.77 12.76
CA GLY A 158 7.16 14.15 11.54
C GLY A 158 6.15 13.29 10.78
N SER A 159 4.93 13.10 11.33
CA SER A 159 3.88 12.38 10.61
C SER A 159 3.31 13.21 9.44
N ILE A 160 3.08 12.56 8.31
CA ILE A 160 2.53 13.17 7.09
C ILE A 160 1.30 12.38 6.63
N GLY A 161 0.15 13.03 6.55
CA GLY A 161 -1.06 12.37 6.03
C GLY A 161 -0.92 12.04 4.55
N VAL A 162 -0.61 13.05 3.73
CA VAL A 162 -0.44 12.92 2.28
C VAL A 162 0.78 13.71 1.83
N LEU A 163 1.68 13.06 1.10
CA LEU A 163 2.81 13.65 0.42
C LEU A 163 2.65 13.43 -1.08
N ILE A 164 2.62 14.51 -1.85
CA ILE A 164 2.69 14.45 -3.30
C ILE A 164 3.98 15.18 -3.71
N ASN A 165 4.82 14.51 -4.49
CA ASN A 165 6.12 15.03 -4.88
C ASN A 165 6.39 14.75 -6.37
N GLY A 166 6.32 15.78 -7.20
CA GLY A 166 6.53 15.73 -8.64
C GLY A 166 6.07 17.01 -9.32
N GLU A 167 6.38 17.16 -10.60
CA GLU A 167 5.92 18.31 -11.39
C GLU A 167 4.44 18.12 -11.79
N GLY A 168 3.64 19.16 -11.71
CA GLY A 168 2.22 19.14 -12.12
C GLY A 168 1.29 18.36 -11.17
N ALA A 169 1.71 18.13 -9.93
CA ALA A 169 0.93 17.43 -8.91
C ALA A 169 -0.05 18.37 -8.18
#